data_0981ba55bda9ea64696e7e1ba35b862f
#
_entry.id   0981ba55bda9ea64696e7e1ba35b862f
#
_cell.length_a   1.000
_cell.length_b   1.000
_cell.length_c   1.000
_cell.angle_alpha   90.00
_cell.angle_beta   90.00
_cell.angle_gamma   90.00
#
_symmetry.space_group_name_H-M   'P 1'
#
loop_
_entity.id
_entity.type
_entity.pdbx_description
1 polymer ?
#
loop_
_entity_poly.entity_id
_entity_poly.type
_entity_poly.pdbx_seq_one_letter_code
_entity_poly.pdbx_strand_id
1 'polypeptide(L)'
;MKKEKIFQEEKKVMKKKIIAAFLTTAMTIGSLSGVTVFAADAGTDEKVEMADASDVDGTTITFWHSMGGVNGEAIDTLVKKFNDENEYGITVDAQYQGEYDDSLNKLKSAQIGNMGADLVQVYEIGTRFMIDSGWIVPMQQMIDADSYDVSEIEPNLAAYYTIDNELYSMPFNSSTPIMYYNKDMFDKAGITEIPDSLEGIGEIGQDLLDKGGAGEVMSLGIYGWFFEQFIGKQGLEYANNGNGRKEAATAVAFDENDAAKNILTAWKDLNDKGFAPVVGKGGDAGLADFSAGKSAITLGSTASLKQILQDVNGKFEVGTAYFPKIKSSDEGGVSIGGASLWALNNNDPKKLRATWEFVKFLISPESQAYWNAQTGYFPVTVK
;
A
#
# COMPACT_ATOMS: atom_id res chain seq x y z
N MET A 1 44.33 30.25 20.22
CA MET A 1 44.83 29.05 20.96
C MET A 1 44.36 28.94 22.42
N LYS A 2 44.47 29.95 23.29
CA LYS A 2 44.08 29.84 24.70
C LYS A 2 42.54 29.79 24.91
N LYS A 3 41.74 30.50 24.12
CA LYS A 3 40.28 30.51 24.17
C LYS A 3 39.66 29.21 23.64
N GLU A 4 40.26 28.58 22.65
CA GLU A 4 39.75 27.29 22.11
C GLU A 4 39.99 26.13 23.07
N LYS A 5 41.11 26.10 23.80
CA LYS A 5 41.34 25.08 24.82
C LYS A 5 40.33 25.16 25.99
N ILE A 6 39.98 26.38 26.42
CA ILE A 6 38.97 26.58 27.47
C ILE A 6 37.59 26.11 27.01
N PHE A 7 37.20 26.40 25.77
CA PHE A 7 35.91 25.97 25.21
C PHE A 7 35.81 24.45 25.03
N GLN A 8 36.89 23.76 24.70
CA GLN A 8 36.92 22.30 24.62
C GLN A 8 36.90 21.63 26.00
N GLU A 9 37.54 22.24 27.01
CA GLU A 9 37.45 21.73 28.39
C GLU A 9 36.05 21.90 29.01
N GLU A 10 35.39 23.03 28.76
CA GLU A 10 34.00 23.25 29.22
C GLU A 10 33.01 22.26 28.58
N LYS A 11 33.14 21.97 27.28
CA LYS A 11 32.37 20.93 26.61
C LYS A 11 32.60 19.53 27.20
N LYS A 12 33.82 19.22 27.57
CA LYS A 12 34.17 17.91 28.17
C LYS A 12 33.61 17.75 29.61
N VAL A 13 33.58 18.84 30.36
CA VAL A 13 33.01 18.91 31.72
C VAL A 13 31.46 18.83 31.64
N MET A 14 30.84 19.51 30.67
CA MET A 14 29.38 19.47 30.46
C MET A 14 28.92 18.08 30.01
N LYS A 15 29.66 17.40 29.12
CA LYS A 15 29.35 16.00 28.77
C LYS A 15 29.47 15.03 29.97
N LYS A 16 30.48 15.22 30.84
CA LYS A 16 30.62 14.40 32.06
C LYS A 16 29.50 14.66 33.06
N LYS A 17 28.99 15.88 33.21
CA LYS A 17 27.87 16.22 34.09
C LYS A 17 26.56 15.70 33.56
N ILE A 18 26.33 15.66 32.26
CA ILE A 18 25.14 15.08 31.63
C ILE A 18 25.13 13.55 31.81
N ILE A 19 26.27 12.88 31.66
CA ILE A 19 26.39 11.43 31.88
C ILE A 19 26.22 11.08 33.36
N ALA A 20 26.71 11.91 34.31
CA ALA A 20 26.52 11.70 35.73
C ALA A 20 25.07 11.97 36.18
N ALA A 21 24.33 12.88 35.56
CA ALA A 21 22.92 13.12 35.84
C ALA A 21 22.01 11.97 35.33
N PHE A 22 22.38 11.30 34.25
CA PHE A 22 21.65 10.11 33.78
C PHE A 22 21.90 8.85 34.59
N LEU A 23 23.06 8.73 35.26
CA LEU A 23 23.40 7.57 36.09
C LEU A 23 22.86 7.69 37.55
N THR A 24 22.52 8.89 38.02
CA THR A 24 21.96 9.08 39.38
C THR A 24 20.42 9.01 39.40
N THR A 25 19.74 9.11 38.26
CA THR A 25 18.27 8.93 38.20
C THR A 25 17.86 7.46 38.05
N ALA A 26 18.80 6.56 37.80
CA ALA A 26 18.54 5.12 37.61
C ALA A 26 18.66 4.27 38.88
N MET A 27 18.95 4.88 40.06
CA MET A 27 19.19 4.11 41.31
C MET A 27 18.23 4.39 42.46
N THR A 28 17.11 5.09 42.28
CA THR A 28 16.16 5.35 43.35
C THR A 28 14.68 5.10 42.99
N ILE A 29 14.38 4.13 42.14
CA ILE A 29 13.03 3.54 42.07
C ILE A 29 13.21 2.03 42.02
N GLY A 30 13.60 1.51 43.15
CA GLY A 30 13.48 0.09 43.48
C GLY A 30 12.26 -0.11 44.35
N SER A 31 11.36 -0.95 43.88
CA SER A 31 10.16 -1.48 44.51
C SER A 31 8.85 -0.75 44.19
N LEU A 32 8.15 -1.19 43.19
CA LEU A 32 6.80 -1.77 43.15
C LEU A 32 6.28 -1.80 41.67
N SER A 33 5.68 -2.95 41.36
CA SER A 33 5.00 -3.32 40.12
C SER A 33 5.91 -3.67 38.92
N GLY A 34 5.95 -4.97 38.65
CA GLY A 34 6.56 -5.57 37.49
C GLY A 34 5.95 -4.98 36.20
N VAL A 35 6.75 -4.19 35.53
CA VAL A 35 6.58 -4.01 34.08
C VAL A 35 7.26 -5.24 33.47
N THR A 36 6.50 -6.26 33.24
CA THR A 36 6.88 -7.30 32.30
C THR A 36 7.02 -6.63 30.96
N VAL A 37 8.24 -6.42 30.52
CA VAL A 37 8.52 -6.23 29.09
C VAL A 37 8.12 -7.56 28.47
N PHE A 38 6.95 -7.60 27.83
CA PHE A 38 6.61 -8.67 26.92
C PHE A 38 7.58 -8.55 25.76
N ALA A 39 8.67 -9.32 25.78
CA ALA A 39 9.26 -9.79 24.56
C ALA A 39 8.13 -10.59 23.90
N ALA A 40 7.64 -10.14 22.76
CA ALA A 40 6.72 -10.90 21.96
C ALA A 40 7.44 -12.21 21.62
N ASP A 41 7.01 -13.28 22.27
CA ASP A 41 7.37 -14.64 21.92
C ASP A 41 6.60 -14.89 20.61
N ALA A 42 7.30 -14.85 19.49
CA ALA A 42 6.74 -15.22 18.21
C ALA A 42 6.53 -16.74 18.22
N GLY A 43 5.28 -17.15 18.49
CA GLY A 43 4.87 -18.55 18.43
C GLY A 43 4.24 -19.06 19.70
N THR A 44 3.08 -18.54 20.06
CA THR A 44 2.15 -19.31 20.88
C THR A 44 1.14 -19.97 19.94
N ASP A 45 1.07 -21.32 20.01
CA ASP A 45 -0.03 -22.15 19.49
C ASP A 45 -1.39 -21.84 20.19
N GLU A 46 -1.56 -20.66 20.70
CA GLU A 46 -2.78 -20.24 21.37
C GLU A 46 -3.81 -19.90 20.30
N LYS A 47 -4.75 -20.82 20.07
CA LYS A 47 -5.86 -20.58 19.13
C LYS A 47 -6.63 -19.36 19.59
N VAL A 48 -6.87 -18.45 18.67
CA VAL A 48 -7.70 -17.28 18.93
C VAL A 48 -9.09 -17.74 19.42
N GLU A 49 -9.57 -17.14 20.49
CA GLU A 49 -10.94 -17.35 20.94
C GLU A 49 -11.87 -16.40 20.16
N MET A 50 -12.77 -16.97 19.39
CA MET A 50 -13.78 -16.23 18.62
C MET A 50 -15.16 -16.71 19.07
N ALA A 51 -16.06 -15.77 19.40
CA ALA A 51 -17.41 -16.11 19.84
C ALA A 51 -18.20 -16.80 18.73
N ASP A 52 -19.28 -17.50 19.09
CA ASP A 52 -20.24 -17.99 18.10
C ASP A 52 -20.96 -16.81 17.42
N ALA A 53 -21.32 -16.97 16.15
CA ALA A 53 -22.00 -15.91 15.38
C ALA A 53 -23.37 -15.54 15.99
N SER A 54 -24.03 -16.47 16.69
CA SER A 54 -25.28 -16.21 17.41
C SER A 54 -25.13 -15.29 18.64
N ASP A 55 -23.90 -15.10 19.13
CA ASP A 55 -23.66 -14.40 20.40
C ASP A 55 -23.18 -12.95 20.21
N VAL A 56 -23.17 -12.44 18.98
CA VAL A 56 -22.64 -11.09 18.64
C VAL A 56 -23.72 -10.03 18.42
N ASP A 57 -24.99 -10.34 18.68
CA ASP A 57 -26.09 -9.37 18.53
C ASP A 57 -25.82 -8.09 19.32
N GLY A 58 -26.03 -6.94 18.68
CA GLY A 58 -25.74 -5.61 19.22
C GLY A 58 -24.26 -5.22 19.24
N THR A 59 -23.35 -6.06 18.73
CA THR A 59 -21.92 -5.72 18.70
C THR A 59 -21.65 -4.65 17.63
N THR A 60 -20.89 -3.61 18.04
CA THR A 60 -20.39 -2.59 17.12
C THR A 60 -18.89 -2.74 16.97
N ILE A 61 -18.42 -2.74 15.72
CA ILE A 61 -16.99 -2.73 15.36
C ILE A 61 -16.65 -1.43 14.63
N THR A 62 -15.40 -0.99 14.80
CA THR A 62 -14.84 0.18 14.11
C THR A 62 -13.94 -0.28 12.97
N PHE A 63 -14.23 0.19 11.75
CA PHE A 63 -13.43 -0.08 10.55
C PHE A 63 -12.70 1.18 10.07
N TRP A 64 -11.38 1.18 10.12
CA TRP A 64 -10.54 2.27 9.58
C TRP A 64 -10.13 1.96 8.14
N HIS A 65 -10.39 2.92 7.25
CA HIS A 65 -10.06 2.80 5.84
C HIS A 65 -9.44 4.07 5.25
N SER A 66 -8.80 3.94 4.09
CA SER A 66 -8.11 5.03 3.37
C SER A 66 -8.76 5.32 2.02
N MET A 67 -10.03 4.96 1.85
CA MET A 67 -10.76 5.17 0.61
C MET A 67 -11.50 6.50 0.65
N GLY A 68 -11.05 7.47 -0.14
CA GLY A 68 -11.71 8.76 -0.32
C GLY A 68 -12.47 8.86 -1.64
N GLY A 69 -13.21 9.94 -1.85
CA GLY A 69 -13.95 10.21 -3.09
C GLY A 69 -14.90 9.05 -3.47
N VAL A 70 -14.91 8.69 -4.75
CA VAL A 70 -15.76 7.60 -5.30
C VAL A 70 -15.53 6.27 -4.60
N ASN A 71 -14.29 5.97 -4.21
CA ASN A 71 -13.95 4.74 -3.50
C ASN A 71 -14.53 4.76 -2.07
N GLY A 72 -14.55 5.94 -1.42
CA GLY A 72 -15.20 6.12 -0.13
C GLY A 72 -16.71 5.91 -0.19
N GLU A 73 -17.37 6.47 -1.21
CA GLU A 73 -18.82 6.26 -1.44
C GLU A 73 -19.15 4.77 -1.66
N ALA A 74 -18.25 4.02 -2.29
CA ALA A 74 -18.41 2.59 -2.47
C ALA A 74 -18.26 1.82 -1.14
N ILE A 75 -17.32 2.20 -0.27
CA ILE A 75 -17.20 1.66 1.10
C ILE A 75 -18.48 1.94 1.89
N ASP A 76 -18.94 3.20 1.90
CA ASP A 76 -20.14 3.60 2.64
C ASP A 76 -21.36 2.77 2.21
N THR A 77 -21.47 2.50 0.91
CA THR A 77 -22.56 1.66 0.36
C THR A 77 -22.46 0.20 0.84
N LEU A 78 -21.26 -0.40 0.82
CA LEU A 78 -21.05 -1.76 1.31
C LEU A 78 -21.30 -1.85 2.81
N VAL A 79 -20.81 -0.88 3.59
CA VAL A 79 -21.04 -0.83 5.04
C VAL A 79 -22.52 -0.69 5.36
N LYS A 80 -23.21 0.23 4.65
CA LYS A 80 -24.66 0.38 4.82
C LYS A 80 -25.42 -0.93 4.50
N LYS A 81 -25.06 -1.59 3.38
CA LYS A 81 -25.66 -2.86 3.00
C LYS A 81 -25.46 -3.91 4.08
N PHE A 82 -24.23 -4.07 4.59
CA PHE A 82 -23.95 -4.99 5.68
C PHE A 82 -24.76 -4.68 6.93
N ASN A 83 -24.77 -3.42 7.37
CA ASN A 83 -25.50 -2.99 8.56
C ASN A 83 -27.02 -3.24 8.46
N ASP A 84 -27.58 -3.06 7.25
CA ASP A 84 -29.03 -3.25 7.01
C ASP A 84 -29.42 -4.73 6.86
N GLU A 85 -28.53 -5.58 6.33
CA GLU A 85 -28.89 -6.92 5.86
C GLU A 85 -28.29 -8.08 6.67
N ASN A 86 -27.24 -7.84 7.52
CA ASN A 86 -26.65 -8.93 8.28
C ASN A 86 -27.64 -9.48 9.32
N GLU A 87 -27.70 -10.82 9.42
CA GLU A 87 -28.61 -11.52 10.31
C GLU A 87 -28.15 -11.57 11.77
N TYR A 88 -26.93 -11.08 12.05
CA TYR A 88 -26.26 -11.18 13.35
C TYR A 88 -26.46 -9.94 14.24
N GLY A 89 -27.12 -8.89 13.76
CA GLY A 89 -27.29 -7.63 14.51
C GLY A 89 -26.00 -6.84 14.72
N ILE A 90 -24.98 -7.07 13.87
CA ILE A 90 -23.69 -6.37 13.92
C ILE A 90 -23.84 -4.98 13.30
N THR A 91 -23.18 -3.99 13.90
CA THR A 91 -23.03 -2.65 13.33
C THR A 91 -21.56 -2.35 13.03
N VAL A 92 -21.26 -1.90 11.82
CA VAL A 92 -19.92 -1.42 11.43
C VAL A 92 -19.94 0.09 11.39
N ASP A 93 -19.03 0.72 12.18
CA ASP A 93 -18.70 2.15 12.14
C ASP A 93 -17.45 2.35 11.29
N ALA A 94 -17.65 2.66 9.99
CA ALA A 94 -16.55 2.90 9.07
C ALA A 94 -16.04 4.33 9.17
N GLN A 95 -14.72 4.48 9.28
CA GLN A 95 -14.06 5.77 9.50
C GLN A 95 -12.93 5.99 8.51
N TYR A 96 -13.07 6.98 7.63
CA TYR A 96 -11.99 7.43 6.76
C TYR A 96 -10.85 8.06 7.55
N GLN A 97 -9.64 7.56 7.39
CA GLN A 97 -8.47 8.00 8.15
C GLN A 97 -7.45 8.83 7.36
N GLY A 98 -7.78 9.24 6.14
CA GLY A 98 -6.85 9.88 5.23
C GLY A 98 -6.19 8.86 4.30
N GLU A 99 -5.15 9.27 3.61
CA GLU A 99 -4.35 8.40 2.75
C GLU A 99 -3.69 7.28 3.57
N TYR A 100 -3.17 6.25 2.89
CA TYR A 100 -2.58 5.08 3.56
C TYR A 100 -1.51 5.42 4.60
N ASP A 101 -0.60 6.35 4.28
CA ASP A 101 0.44 6.80 5.22
C ASP A 101 -0.15 7.49 6.46
N ASP A 102 -1.16 8.32 6.27
CA ASP A 102 -1.85 9.02 7.36
C ASP A 102 -2.56 8.04 8.28
N SER A 103 -3.30 7.08 7.68
CA SER A 103 -4.01 6.02 8.40
C SER A 103 -3.05 5.18 9.23
N LEU A 104 -1.93 4.73 8.63
CA LEU A 104 -0.94 3.93 9.35
C LEU A 104 -0.27 4.70 10.48
N ASN A 105 0.02 5.99 10.30
CA ASN A 105 0.58 6.84 11.35
C ASN A 105 -0.42 7.11 12.49
N LYS A 106 -1.71 7.27 12.17
CA LYS A 106 -2.78 7.35 13.18
C LYS A 106 -2.92 6.04 13.94
N LEU A 107 -2.84 4.89 13.25
CA LEU A 107 -2.89 3.57 13.88
C LEU A 107 -1.75 3.41 14.89
N LYS A 108 -0.51 3.74 14.52
CA LYS A 108 0.64 3.72 15.44
C LYS A 108 0.39 4.54 16.70
N SER A 109 -0.22 5.71 16.55
CA SER A 109 -0.51 6.62 17.67
C SER A 109 -1.66 6.09 18.55
N ALA A 110 -2.69 5.53 17.94
CA ALA A 110 -3.87 5.01 18.62
C ALA A 110 -3.56 3.74 19.42
N GLN A 111 -2.69 2.88 18.94
CA GLN A 111 -2.26 1.65 19.64
C GLN A 111 -1.53 1.94 20.93
N ILE A 112 -0.80 3.05 21.04
CA ILE A 112 -0.20 3.49 22.31
C ILE A 112 -1.27 3.76 23.39
N GLY A 113 -2.48 4.16 22.99
CA GLY A 113 -3.60 4.48 23.89
C GLY A 113 -4.68 3.41 24.01
N ASN A 114 -4.52 2.22 23.40
CA ASN A 114 -5.57 1.20 23.27
C ASN A 114 -6.89 1.75 22.70
N MET A 115 -6.79 2.67 21.75
CA MET A 115 -7.95 3.33 21.09
C MET A 115 -7.97 3.03 19.59
N GLY A 116 -7.52 1.87 19.18
CA GLY A 116 -7.48 1.45 17.79
C GLY A 116 -8.83 1.00 17.25
N ALA A 117 -8.87 0.74 15.95
CA ALA A 117 -10.00 0.09 15.29
C ALA A 117 -10.08 -1.41 15.63
N ASP A 118 -11.18 -2.05 15.25
CA ASP A 118 -11.31 -3.52 15.29
C ASP A 118 -10.81 -4.12 13.96
N LEU A 119 -11.02 -3.41 12.85
CA LEU A 119 -10.54 -3.75 11.50
C LEU A 119 -9.85 -2.54 10.89
N VAL A 120 -8.73 -2.74 10.21
CA VAL A 120 -8.02 -1.67 9.51
C VAL A 120 -7.60 -2.10 8.11
N GLN A 121 -7.78 -1.21 7.14
CA GLN A 121 -7.25 -1.36 5.79
C GLN A 121 -5.83 -0.80 5.75
N VAL A 122 -4.87 -1.65 5.39
CA VAL A 122 -3.45 -1.26 5.27
C VAL A 122 -2.93 -1.65 3.90
N TYR A 123 -2.22 -0.72 3.25
CA TYR A 123 -1.62 -0.94 1.94
C TYR A 123 -0.51 -2.00 1.98
N GLU A 124 -0.19 -2.56 0.83
CA GLU A 124 0.67 -3.75 0.71
C GLU A 124 2.06 -3.56 1.32
N ILE A 125 2.67 -2.37 1.20
CA ILE A 125 3.99 -2.07 1.79
C ILE A 125 3.97 -2.00 3.32
N GLY A 126 2.81 -1.88 3.94
CA GLY A 126 2.62 -1.94 5.38
C GLY A 126 2.66 -3.35 5.97
N THR A 127 2.66 -4.40 5.14
CA THR A 127 2.51 -5.81 5.56
C THR A 127 3.52 -6.21 6.62
N ARG A 128 4.80 -5.99 6.40
CA ARG A 128 5.84 -6.37 7.36
C ARG A 128 5.72 -5.63 8.68
N PHE A 129 5.39 -4.33 8.64
CA PHE A 129 5.15 -3.54 9.84
C PHE A 129 3.99 -4.10 10.66
N MET A 130 2.89 -4.46 10.02
CA MET A 130 1.72 -5.01 10.73
C MET A 130 2.04 -6.34 11.40
N ILE A 131 2.78 -7.22 10.73
CA ILE A 131 3.21 -8.50 11.30
C ILE A 131 4.11 -8.27 12.52
N ASP A 132 5.14 -7.42 12.40
CA ASP A 132 6.10 -7.15 13.46
C ASP A 132 5.50 -6.37 14.63
N SER A 133 4.36 -5.72 14.45
CA SER A 133 3.70 -4.92 15.49
C SER A 133 3.17 -5.74 16.65
N GLY A 134 2.80 -7.00 16.40
CA GLY A 134 2.12 -7.85 17.36
C GLY A 134 0.70 -7.39 17.74
N TRP A 135 0.10 -6.48 16.98
CA TRP A 135 -1.24 -5.92 17.28
C TRP A 135 -2.38 -6.70 16.64
N ILE A 136 -2.07 -7.64 15.77
CA ILE A 136 -3.04 -8.27 14.87
C ILE A 136 -3.42 -9.67 15.33
N VAL A 137 -4.57 -10.11 14.88
CA VAL A 137 -4.93 -11.51 14.78
C VAL A 137 -4.76 -11.94 13.33
N PRO A 138 -3.87 -12.88 13.01
CA PRO A 138 -3.76 -13.40 11.65
C PRO A 138 -5.09 -13.91 11.13
N MET A 139 -5.44 -13.57 9.89
CA MET A 139 -6.68 -14.04 9.26
C MET A 139 -6.77 -15.56 9.21
N GLN A 140 -5.62 -16.25 9.10
CA GLN A 140 -5.56 -17.72 9.12
C GLN A 140 -6.23 -18.30 10.37
N GLN A 141 -6.04 -17.68 11.53
CA GLN A 141 -6.62 -18.18 12.78
C GLN A 141 -8.15 -18.09 12.80
N MET A 142 -8.71 -17.01 12.20
CA MET A 142 -10.17 -16.87 12.05
C MET A 142 -10.73 -17.83 11.00
N ILE A 143 -10.02 -18.04 9.89
CA ILE A 143 -10.34 -19.02 8.86
C ILE A 143 -10.41 -20.42 9.47
N ASP A 144 -9.40 -20.80 10.25
CA ASP A 144 -9.32 -22.12 10.88
C ASP A 144 -10.42 -22.31 11.95
N ALA A 145 -10.67 -21.27 12.76
CA ALA A 145 -11.72 -21.31 13.79
C ALA A 145 -13.13 -21.44 13.22
N ASP A 146 -13.39 -20.82 12.05
CA ASP A 146 -14.69 -20.86 11.36
C ASP A 146 -14.77 -21.97 10.29
N SER A 147 -13.65 -22.67 10.02
CA SER A 147 -13.53 -23.64 8.92
C SER A 147 -13.99 -23.05 7.57
N TYR A 148 -13.64 -21.78 7.34
CA TYR A 148 -14.05 -21.04 6.15
C TYR A 148 -13.23 -21.45 4.92
N ASP A 149 -13.91 -21.70 3.79
CA ASP A 149 -13.25 -22.05 2.53
C ASP A 149 -12.73 -20.79 1.82
N VAL A 150 -11.42 -20.66 1.73
CA VAL A 150 -10.71 -19.57 1.04
C VAL A 150 -10.21 -19.97 -0.36
N SER A 151 -10.60 -21.13 -0.88
CA SER A 151 -10.14 -21.64 -2.18
C SER A 151 -10.56 -20.76 -3.37
N GLU A 152 -11.53 -19.87 -3.16
CA GLU A 152 -11.97 -18.88 -4.16
C GLU A 152 -11.13 -17.60 -4.18
N ILE A 153 -10.24 -17.37 -3.22
CA ILE A 153 -9.34 -16.22 -3.23
C ILE A 153 -8.29 -16.44 -4.31
N GLU A 154 -8.03 -15.38 -5.11
CA GLU A 154 -7.00 -15.41 -6.15
C GLU A 154 -5.64 -15.82 -5.55
N PRO A 155 -5.03 -16.93 -6.01
CA PRO A 155 -3.84 -17.50 -5.37
C PRO A 155 -2.64 -16.54 -5.28
N ASN A 156 -2.44 -15.69 -6.28
CA ASN A 156 -1.33 -14.73 -6.28
C ASN A 156 -1.54 -13.65 -5.21
N LEU A 157 -2.79 -13.23 -4.97
CA LEU A 157 -3.13 -12.27 -3.93
C LEU A 157 -2.97 -12.89 -2.55
N ALA A 158 -3.49 -14.10 -2.35
CA ALA A 158 -3.31 -14.83 -1.10
C ALA A 158 -1.82 -15.05 -0.80
N ALA A 159 -1.02 -15.44 -1.80
CA ALA A 159 0.43 -15.67 -1.64
C ALA A 159 1.19 -14.42 -1.20
N TYR A 160 0.77 -13.23 -1.63
CA TYR A 160 1.42 -11.98 -1.19
C TYR A 160 1.27 -11.76 0.32
N TYR A 161 0.08 -12.01 0.87
CA TYR A 161 -0.23 -11.80 2.29
C TYR A 161 -0.01 -13.04 3.17
N THR A 162 0.48 -14.13 2.58
CA THR A 162 0.87 -15.35 3.29
C THR A 162 2.38 -15.36 3.53
N ILE A 163 2.80 -15.47 4.79
CA ILE A 163 4.19 -15.58 5.21
C ILE A 163 4.28 -16.79 6.15
N ASP A 164 5.26 -17.64 5.94
CA ASP A 164 5.47 -18.89 6.71
C ASP A 164 4.22 -19.80 6.78
N ASN A 165 3.45 -19.84 5.68
CA ASN A 165 2.18 -20.57 5.51
C ASN A 165 1.01 -20.02 6.35
N GLU A 166 1.10 -18.83 6.89
CA GLU A 166 0.03 -18.17 7.60
C GLU A 166 -0.48 -16.96 6.81
N LEU A 167 -1.77 -16.88 6.53
CA LEU A 167 -2.41 -15.73 5.91
C LEU A 167 -2.66 -14.66 6.97
N TYR A 168 -1.86 -13.59 6.94
CA TYR A 168 -1.91 -12.55 7.97
C TYR A 168 -3.05 -11.55 7.78
N SER A 169 -3.39 -11.23 6.54
CA SER A 169 -4.46 -10.28 6.21
C SER A 169 -5.28 -10.76 5.03
N MET A 170 -6.52 -10.31 4.94
CA MET A 170 -7.41 -10.67 3.86
C MET A 170 -7.25 -9.70 2.69
N PRO A 171 -6.89 -10.15 1.48
CA PRO A 171 -6.92 -9.29 0.29
C PRO A 171 -8.28 -8.61 0.14
N PHE A 172 -8.30 -7.32 -0.25
CA PHE A 172 -9.56 -6.60 -0.41
C PHE A 172 -9.59 -5.74 -1.69
N ASN A 173 -8.78 -4.70 -1.77
CA ASN A 173 -8.73 -3.78 -2.90
C ASN A 173 -7.40 -3.90 -3.62
N SER A 174 -7.28 -4.93 -4.45
CA SER A 174 -6.06 -5.22 -5.19
C SER A 174 -6.00 -4.51 -6.52
N SER A 175 -4.84 -4.01 -6.88
CA SER A 175 -4.56 -3.33 -8.14
C SER A 175 -3.17 -3.71 -8.68
N THR A 176 -2.87 -3.29 -9.90
CA THR A 176 -1.51 -3.35 -10.45
C THR A 176 -1.15 -2.03 -11.09
N PRO A 177 0.14 -1.66 -11.15
CA PRO A 177 0.56 -0.51 -11.92
C PRO A 177 0.44 -0.80 -13.41
N ILE A 178 -0.04 0.18 -14.15
CA ILE A 178 -0.14 0.13 -15.62
C ILE A 178 0.27 1.46 -16.24
N MET A 179 0.47 1.45 -17.52
CA MET A 179 0.64 2.64 -18.35
C MET A 179 -0.69 3.00 -19.00
N TYR A 180 -1.09 4.26 -18.90
CA TYR A 180 -2.17 4.87 -19.66
C TYR A 180 -1.60 5.69 -20.79
N TYR A 181 -2.23 5.65 -21.97
CA TYR A 181 -1.80 6.44 -23.12
C TYR A 181 -2.98 7.02 -23.90
N ASN A 182 -2.76 8.14 -24.53
CA ASN A 182 -3.72 8.83 -25.39
C ASN A 182 -3.64 8.24 -26.82
N LYS A 183 -4.61 7.39 -27.16
CA LYS A 183 -4.64 6.70 -28.46
C LYS A 183 -4.66 7.68 -29.64
N ASP A 184 -5.40 8.77 -29.52
CA ASP A 184 -5.51 9.77 -30.60
C ASP A 184 -4.15 10.42 -30.90
N MET A 185 -3.31 10.64 -29.90
CA MET A 185 -1.95 11.17 -30.09
C MET A 185 -1.02 10.14 -30.74
N PHE A 186 -1.12 8.86 -30.33
CA PHE A 186 -0.36 7.77 -30.93
C PHE A 186 -0.74 7.57 -32.42
N ASP A 187 -2.04 7.55 -32.72
CA ASP A 187 -2.56 7.40 -34.07
C ASP A 187 -2.12 8.57 -34.96
N LYS A 188 -2.21 9.82 -34.47
CA LYS A 188 -1.72 10.99 -35.21
C LYS A 188 -0.21 10.94 -35.45
N ALA A 189 0.56 10.41 -34.52
CA ALA A 189 2.00 10.22 -34.67
C ALA A 189 2.36 9.05 -35.61
N GLY A 190 1.38 8.19 -35.94
CA GLY A 190 1.59 6.99 -36.76
C GLY A 190 2.24 5.85 -35.96
N ILE A 191 2.12 5.87 -34.62
CA ILE A 191 2.70 4.87 -33.74
C ILE A 191 1.67 3.77 -33.52
N THR A 192 1.95 2.58 -34.05
CA THR A 192 1.06 1.41 -33.98
C THR A 192 1.48 0.40 -32.89
N GLU A 193 2.74 0.42 -32.48
CA GLU A 193 3.28 -0.44 -31.42
C GLU A 193 3.50 0.38 -30.16
N ILE A 194 2.86 -0.06 -29.08
CA ILE A 194 2.98 0.61 -27.77
C ILE A 194 4.31 0.19 -27.13
N PRO A 195 5.21 1.13 -26.77
CA PRO A 195 6.50 0.80 -26.19
C PRO A 195 6.32 0.14 -24.83
N ASP A 196 7.14 -0.88 -24.55
CA ASP A 196 7.12 -1.65 -23.31
C ASP A 196 8.17 -1.17 -22.30
N SER A 197 8.93 -0.13 -22.61
CA SER A 197 10.06 0.35 -21.81
C SER A 197 10.23 1.88 -21.87
N LEU A 198 10.91 2.45 -20.89
CA LEU A 198 11.31 3.87 -20.90
C LEU A 198 12.27 4.17 -22.06
N GLU A 199 13.11 3.21 -22.43
CA GLU A 199 13.97 3.29 -23.61
C GLU A 199 13.12 3.48 -24.88
N GLY A 200 12.13 2.60 -25.11
CA GLY A 200 11.21 2.68 -26.26
C GLY A 200 10.34 3.94 -26.24
N ILE A 201 9.89 4.41 -25.06
CA ILE A 201 9.21 5.71 -24.94
C ILE A 201 10.13 6.83 -25.41
N GLY A 202 11.42 6.77 -25.08
CA GLY A 202 12.43 7.73 -25.50
C GLY A 202 12.70 7.74 -27.01
N GLU A 203 12.43 6.63 -27.73
CA GLU A 203 12.57 6.53 -29.18
C GLU A 203 11.42 7.19 -29.91
N ILE A 204 10.18 7.05 -29.42
CA ILE A 204 8.98 7.59 -30.05
C ILE A 204 8.61 9.00 -29.58
N GLY A 205 9.29 9.50 -28.53
CA GLY A 205 8.90 10.72 -27.83
C GLY A 205 8.85 11.95 -28.74
N GLN A 206 9.83 12.13 -29.65
CA GLN A 206 9.85 13.27 -30.56
C GLN A 206 8.66 13.24 -31.55
N ASP A 207 8.28 12.05 -32.01
CA ASP A 207 7.11 11.90 -32.91
C ASP A 207 5.80 12.23 -32.23
N LEU A 208 5.66 11.89 -30.95
CA LEU A 208 4.49 12.27 -30.12
C LEU A 208 4.38 13.79 -29.97
N LEU A 209 5.50 14.50 -29.79
CA LEU A 209 5.49 15.97 -29.73
C LEU A 209 5.19 16.59 -31.06
N ASP A 210 5.91 16.20 -32.13
CA ASP A 210 5.89 16.87 -33.42
C ASP A 210 4.64 16.53 -34.25
N LYS A 211 4.16 15.29 -34.18
CA LYS A 211 3.05 14.78 -35.00
C LYS A 211 1.82 14.46 -34.15
N GLY A 212 2.00 13.90 -32.94
CA GLY A 212 0.90 13.53 -32.03
C GLY A 212 0.17 14.73 -31.46
N GLY A 213 0.87 15.86 -31.32
CA GLY A 213 0.35 17.08 -30.70
C GLY A 213 0.38 17.05 -29.20
N ALA A 214 1.20 16.18 -28.61
CA ALA A 214 1.43 16.14 -27.15
C ALA A 214 2.18 17.40 -26.69
N GLY A 215 1.82 17.97 -25.56
CA GLY A 215 2.61 18.99 -24.88
C GLY A 215 3.78 18.40 -24.11
N GLU A 216 3.62 17.16 -23.66
CA GLU A 216 4.60 16.33 -22.98
C GLU A 216 4.46 14.89 -23.42
N VAL A 217 5.56 14.13 -23.50
CA VAL A 217 5.47 12.71 -23.86
C VAL A 217 4.88 11.92 -22.70
N MET A 218 5.38 12.17 -21.48
CA MET A 218 4.98 11.44 -20.29
C MET A 218 4.87 12.38 -19.10
N SER A 219 3.76 12.34 -18.37
CA SER A 219 3.61 12.99 -17.08
C SER A 219 3.85 11.95 -15.97
N LEU A 220 4.87 12.18 -15.13
CA LEU A 220 5.26 11.23 -14.11
C LEU A 220 5.46 11.95 -12.77
N GLY A 221 4.67 11.56 -11.76
CA GLY A 221 4.83 12.00 -10.38
C GLY A 221 5.96 11.26 -9.66
N ILE A 222 6.61 11.95 -8.72
CA ILE A 222 7.57 11.31 -7.81
C ILE A 222 6.79 10.49 -6.79
N TYR A 223 6.81 9.16 -6.95
CA TYR A 223 6.06 8.25 -6.10
C TYR A 223 6.87 6.99 -5.83
N GLY A 224 7.04 6.63 -4.56
CA GLY A 224 7.85 5.49 -4.12
C GLY A 224 7.38 4.16 -4.71
N TRP A 225 6.07 3.99 -4.87
CA TRP A 225 5.49 2.80 -5.49
C TRP A 225 5.94 2.59 -6.94
N PHE A 226 6.01 3.65 -7.76
CA PHE A 226 6.56 3.51 -9.12
C PHE A 226 8.04 3.14 -9.11
N PHE A 227 8.80 3.67 -8.15
CA PHE A 227 10.21 3.34 -8.00
C PHE A 227 10.41 1.85 -7.69
N GLU A 228 9.64 1.30 -6.75
CA GLU A 228 9.70 -0.14 -6.44
C GLU A 228 9.25 -1.01 -7.62
N GLN A 229 8.20 -0.59 -8.37
CA GLN A 229 7.73 -1.31 -9.54
C GLN A 229 8.80 -1.36 -10.64
N PHE A 230 9.52 -0.26 -10.87
CA PHE A 230 10.65 -0.24 -11.80
C PHE A 230 11.81 -1.13 -11.33
N ILE A 231 12.03 -1.30 -10.02
CA ILE A 231 13.01 -2.27 -9.49
C ILE A 231 12.53 -3.69 -9.81
N GLY A 232 11.29 -4.01 -9.51
CA GLY A 232 10.67 -5.28 -9.82
C GLY A 232 10.73 -5.63 -11.32
N LYS A 233 10.48 -4.64 -12.20
CA LYS A 233 10.58 -4.83 -13.67
C LYS A 233 11.99 -5.16 -14.15
N GLN A 234 13.03 -4.81 -13.41
CA GLN A 234 14.40 -5.23 -13.69
C GLN A 234 14.72 -6.64 -13.15
N GLY A 235 13.80 -7.29 -12.44
CA GLY A 235 14.03 -8.58 -11.78
C GLY A 235 14.97 -8.49 -10.58
N LEU A 236 15.09 -7.30 -9.95
CA LEU A 236 16.01 -7.02 -8.87
C LEU A 236 15.29 -6.85 -7.53
N GLU A 237 16.00 -7.04 -6.43
CA GLU A 237 15.46 -6.85 -5.08
C GLU A 237 15.55 -5.38 -4.66
N TYR A 238 14.51 -4.90 -3.98
CA TYR A 238 14.42 -3.58 -3.35
C TYR A 238 15.19 -3.55 -2.04
N ALA A 239 15.02 -4.58 -1.21
CA ALA A 239 15.63 -4.73 0.10
C ALA A 239 16.19 -6.14 0.28
N ASN A 240 17.10 -6.31 1.25
CA ASN A 240 17.65 -7.61 1.60
C ASN A 240 16.59 -8.55 2.23
N ASN A 241 17.01 -9.76 2.58
CA ASN A 241 16.16 -10.81 3.17
C ASN A 241 14.94 -11.18 2.30
N GLY A 242 15.13 -11.18 0.96
CA GLY A 242 14.06 -11.46 0.02
C GLY A 242 12.96 -10.41 0.06
N ASN A 243 13.33 -9.14 0.04
CA ASN A 243 12.42 -7.99 0.24
C ASN A 243 11.69 -8.04 1.59
N GLY A 244 12.36 -8.46 2.67
CA GLY A 244 11.80 -8.55 4.01
C GLY A 244 10.87 -9.76 4.24
N ARG A 245 10.76 -10.69 3.28
CA ARG A 245 9.86 -11.85 3.41
C ARG A 245 10.45 -12.98 4.26
N LYS A 246 11.78 -13.15 4.25
CA LYS A 246 12.46 -14.18 5.05
C LYS A 246 12.67 -13.73 6.49
N GLU A 247 13.03 -12.49 6.67
CA GLU A 247 13.26 -11.80 7.94
C GLU A 247 13.02 -10.31 7.70
N ALA A 248 12.90 -9.49 8.76
CA ALA A 248 12.82 -8.05 8.63
C ALA A 248 13.98 -7.50 7.80
N ALA A 249 13.69 -6.63 6.84
CA ALA A 249 14.73 -5.97 6.04
C ALA A 249 15.58 -5.04 6.93
N THR A 250 16.89 -5.12 6.78
CA THR A 250 17.85 -4.29 7.54
C THR A 250 18.65 -3.35 6.66
N ALA A 251 18.56 -3.54 5.34
CA ALA A 251 19.22 -2.70 4.33
C ALA A 251 18.41 -2.71 3.04
N VAL A 252 18.53 -1.64 2.26
CA VAL A 252 18.11 -1.62 0.88
C VAL A 252 19.08 -2.43 0.02
N ALA A 253 18.65 -2.90 -1.13
CA ALA A 253 19.49 -3.64 -2.09
C ALA A 253 19.69 -2.83 -3.38
N PHE A 254 18.81 -1.89 -3.68
CA PHE A 254 18.77 -1.16 -4.94
C PHE A 254 19.95 -0.19 -5.15
N ASP A 255 20.69 0.16 -4.11
CA ASP A 255 21.90 0.99 -4.18
C ASP A 255 23.15 0.19 -4.56
N GLU A 256 23.17 -1.13 -4.30
CA GLU A 256 24.28 -2.03 -4.61
C GLU A 256 24.10 -2.78 -5.93
N ASN A 257 22.85 -3.02 -6.38
CA ASN A 257 22.53 -3.80 -7.57
C ASN A 257 22.27 -2.96 -8.83
N ASP A 258 22.63 -1.69 -8.84
CA ASP A 258 22.43 -0.70 -9.91
C ASP A 258 20.96 -0.38 -10.24
N ALA A 259 19.95 -0.97 -9.57
CA ALA A 259 18.53 -0.76 -9.91
C ALA A 259 18.13 0.72 -9.84
N ALA A 260 18.44 1.40 -8.73
CA ALA A 260 18.15 2.82 -8.57
C ALA A 260 18.84 3.69 -9.62
N LYS A 261 20.11 3.40 -9.90
CA LYS A 261 20.89 4.13 -10.90
C LYS A 261 20.29 3.99 -12.29
N ASN A 262 19.86 2.79 -12.68
CA ASN A 262 19.21 2.56 -13.97
C ASN A 262 17.92 3.37 -14.11
N ILE A 263 17.06 3.38 -13.07
CA ILE A 263 15.81 4.14 -13.04
C ILE A 263 16.09 5.64 -13.18
N LEU A 264 16.96 6.18 -12.32
CA LEU A 264 17.25 7.61 -12.32
C LEU A 264 17.94 8.06 -13.60
N THR A 265 18.79 7.22 -14.21
CA THR A 265 19.42 7.52 -15.49
C THR A 265 18.37 7.56 -16.62
N ALA A 266 17.50 6.55 -16.73
CA ALA A 266 16.48 6.49 -17.76
C ALA A 266 15.49 7.68 -17.63
N TRP A 267 15.06 7.99 -16.41
CA TRP A 267 14.18 9.14 -16.19
C TRP A 267 14.88 10.48 -16.50
N LYS A 268 16.13 10.61 -16.04
CA LYS A 268 16.92 11.81 -16.37
C LYS A 268 17.08 11.99 -17.87
N ASP A 269 17.31 10.92 -18.63
CA ASP A 269 17.46 10.98 -20.09
C ASP A 269 16.16 11.44 -20.77
N LEU A 270 14.99 10.98 -20.31
CA LEU A 270 13.69 11.46 -20.78
C LEU A 270 13.45 12.94 -20.37
N ASN A 271 13.84 13.31 -19.18
CA ASN A 271 13.71 14.69 -18.70
C ASN A 271 14.61 15.66 -19.47
N ASP A 272 15.87 15.30 -19.73
CA ASP A 272 16.84 16.12 -20.49
C ASP A 272 16.37 16.34 -21.94
N LYS A 273 15.60 15.39 -22.50
CA LYS A 273 14.95 15.55 -23.81
C LYS A 273 13.66 16.39 -23.74
N GLY A 274 13.22 16.78 -22.55
CA GLY A 274 11.93 17.46 -22.36
C GLY A 274 10.71 16.56 -22.47
N PHE A 275 10.89 15.23 -22.44
CA PHE A 275 9.81 14.25 -22.65
C PHE A 275 9.05 13.93 -21.37
N ALA A 276 9.72 13.87 -20.21
CA ALA A 276 9.11 13.48 -18.94
C ALA A 276 9.45 14.49 -17.81
N PRO A 277 8.86 15.68 -17.81
CA PRO A 277 9.04 16.64 -16.73
C PRO A 277 8.45 16.07 -15.42
N VAL A 278 9.02 16.50 -14.29
CA VAL A 278 8.47 16.20 -12.98
C VAL A 278 7.23 17.07 -12.73
N VAL A 279 6.07 16.43 -12.59
CA VAL A 279 4.79 17.14 -12.43
C VAL A 279 4.28 17.22 -11.00
N GLY A 280 5.01 16.64 -10.02
CA GLY A 280 4.65 16.71 -8.61
C GLY A 280 4.98 15.43 -7.84
N LYS A 281 4.39 15.30 -6.64
CA LYS A 281 4.53 14.13 -5.78
C LYS A 281 3.23 13.33 -5.76
N GLY A 282 3.37 12.00 -5.57
CA GLY A 282 2.25 11.06 -5.47
C GLY A 282 1.91 10.41 -6.80
N GLY A 283 1.16 9.31 -6.72
CA GLY A 283 0.76 8.51 -7.88
C GLY A 283 -0.18 9.24 -8.83
N ASP A 284 -0.99 10.15 -8.31
CA ASP A 284 -2.00 10.88 -9.07
C ASP A 284 -1.47 12.18 -9.71
N ALA A 285 -0.24 12.59 -9.37
CA ALA A 285 0.32 13.85 -9.87
C ALA A 285 0.36 13.95 -11.41
N GLY A 286 0.60 12.82 -12.09
CA GLY A 286 0.62 12.73 -13.56
C GLY A 286 -0.77 12.62 -14.19
N LEU A 287 -1.77 12.16 -13.46
CA LEU A 287 -3.10 11.87 -13.99
C LEU A 287 -3.84 13.13 -14.46
N ALA A 288 -3.64 14.25 -13.78
CA ALA A 288 -4.29 15.52 -14.14
C ALA A 288 -3.83 16.04 -15.49
N ASP A 289 -2.52 16.04 -15.76
CA ASP A 289 -1.95 16.47 -17.04
C ASP A 289 -2.36 15.51 -18.18
N PHE A 290 -2.40 14.20 -17.91
CA PHE A 290 -2.88 13.21 -18.85
C PHE A 290 -4.37 13.41 -19.17
N SER A 291 -5.24 13.50 -18.17
CA SER A 291 -6.69 13.65 -18.36
C SER A 291 -7.07 14.98 -19.02
N ALA A 292 -6.23 15.99 -18.87
CA ALA A 292 -6.35 17.25 -19.60
C ALA A 292 -5.94 17.14 -21.08
N GLY A 293 -5.31 16.02 -21.49
CA GLY A 293 -4.77 15.83 -22.85
C GLY A 293 -3.46 16.57 -23.08
N LYS A 294 -2.72 16.93 -22.01
CA LYS A 294 -1.43 17.61 -22.13
C LYS A 294 -0.30 16.61 -22.36
N SER A 295 -0.30 15.45 -21.71
CA SER A 295 0.67 14.38 -21.91
C SER A 295 0.09 13.21 -22.70
N ALA A 296 0.94 12.55 -23.48
CA ALA A 296 0.57 11.37 -24.25
C ALA A 296 0.52 10.10 -23.40
N ILE A 297 1.31 10.04 -22.34
CA ILE A 297 1.49 8.88 -21.47
C ILE A 297 1.45 9.31 -20.01
N THR A 298 0.89 8.47 -19.14
CA THR A 298 1.09 8.54 -17.69
C THR A 298 1.15 7.13 -17.09
N LEU A 299 1.69 7.02 -15.88
CA LEU A 299 1.64 5.80 -15.08
C LEU A 299 0.59 5.94 -13.99
N GLY A 300 -0.07 4.85 -13.68
CA GLY A 300 -1.08 4.84 -12.63
C GLY A 300 -1.45 3.43 -12.20
N SER A 301 -2.35 3.35 -11.22
CA SER A 301 -2.98 2.10 -10.81
C SER A 301 -4.12 1.72 -11.76
N THR A 302 -4.40 0.43 -11.92
CA THR A 302 -5.65 -0.03 -12.57
C THR A 302 -6.89 0.55 -11.88
N ALA A 303 -6.82 0.84 -10.59
CA ALA A 303 -7.89 1.48 -9.82
C ALA A 303 -8.15 2.95 -10.22
N SER A 304 -7.23 3.59 -10.95
CA SER A 304 -7.41 4.97 -11.43
C SER A 304 -8.21 5.06 -12.73
N LEU A 305 -8.47 3.93 -13.42
CA LEU A 305 -9.09 3.91 -14.74
C LEU A 305 -10.44 4.65 -14.77
N LYS A 306 -11.30 4.38 -13.80
CA LYS A 306 -12.62 4.98 -13.76
C LYS A 306 -12.56 6.50 -13.60
N GLN A 307 -11.71 7.00 -12.72
CA GLN A 307 -11.48 8.42 -12.52
C GLN A 307 -10.90 9.07 -13.80
N ILE A 308 -9.90 8.44 -14.41
CA ILE A 308 -9.32 8.92 -15.67
C ILE A 308 -10.38 9.05 -16.77
N LEU A 309 -11.23 8.03 -16.94
CA LEU A 309 -12.30 8.07 -17.94
C LEU A 309 -13.32 9.18 -17.68
N GLN A 310 -13.66 9.44 -16.41
CA GLN A 310 -14.53 10.54 -16.02
C GLN A 310 -13.89 11.91 -16.31
N ASP A 311 -12.62 12.10 -15.98
CA ASP A 311 -11.90 13.35 -16.16
C ASP A 311 -11.60 13.65 -17.62
N VAL A 312 -11.27 12.62 -18.41
CA VAL A 312 -11.11 12.71 -19.87
C VAL A 312 -12.44 13.07 -20.53
N ASN A 313 -13.56 12.53 -20.03
CA ASN A 313 -14.91 12.85 -20.48
C ASN A 313 -15.08 12.83 -22.02
N GLY A 314 -14.51 11.82 -22.68
CA GLY A 314 -14.62 11.63 -24.12
C GLY A 314 -13.79 12.61 -24.99
N LYS A 315 -12.88 13.39 -24.41
CA LYS A 315 -12.00 14.30 -25.18
C LYS A 315 -11.04 13.54 -26.10
N PHE A 316 -10.65 12.33 -25.71
CA PHE A 316 -9.81 11.41 -26.48
C PHE A 316 -10.04 9.97 -26.02
N GLU A 317 -9.58 8.99 -26.80
CA GLU A 317 -9.65 7.59 -26.45
C GLU A 317 -8.46 7.19 -25.56
N VAL A 318 -8.77 6.65 -24.36
CA VAL A 318 -7.77 6.17 -23.40
C VAL A 318 -7.36 4.75 -23.74
N GLY A 319 -6.06 4.52 -23.91
CA GLY A 319 -5.48 3.19 -24.03
C GLY A 319 -4.78 2.79 -22.74
N THR A 320 -4.63 1.48 -22.52
CA THR A 320 -3.87 0.90 -21.43
C THR A 320 -2.82 -0.06 -21.95
N ALA A 321 -1.68 -0.13 -21.27
CA ALA A 321 -0.61 -1.07 -21.56
C ALA A 321 0.07 -1.51 -20.26
N TYR A 322 0.91 -2.54 -20.35
CA TYR A 322 1.69 -2.97 -19.19
C TYR A 322 2.58 -1.85 -18.68
N PHE A 323 2.82 -1.84 -17.38
CA PHE A 323 3.78 -0.92 -16.75
C PHE A 323 5.15 -1.10 -17.42
N PRO A 324 5.82 -0.01 -17.89
CA PRO A 324 7.00 -0.14 -18.69
C PRO A 324 8.21 -0.65 -17.91
N LYS A 325 9.08 -1.33 -18.61
CA LYS A 325 10.42 -1.69 -18.15
C LYS A 325 11.34 -0.47 -18.19
N ILE A 326 12.56 -0.58 -17.67
CA ILE A 326 13.61 0.42 -17.94
C ILE A 326 14.16 0.20 -19.35
N LYS A 327 14.55 -1.05 -19.67
CA LYS A 327 15.01 -1.49 -20.99
C LYS A 327 14.13 -2.63 -21.47
N SER A 328 13.96 -2.75 -22.77
CA SER A 328 13.17 -3.85 -23.38
C SER A 328 13.72 -5.24 -23.03
N SER A 329 15.01 -5.33 -22.69
CA SER A 329 15.66 -6.59 -22.27
C SER A 329 15.40 -7.01 -20.82
N ASP A 330 14.78 -6.16 -20.00
CA ASP A 330 14.47 -6.50 -18.61
C ASP A 330 13.39 -7.58 -18.53
N GLU A 331 13.51 -8.56 -17.62
CA GLU A 331 12.62 -9.72 -17.56
C GLU A 331 11.79 -9.81 -16.25
N GLY A 332 11.79 -8.77 -15.45
CA GLY A 332 11.05 -8.73 -14.20
C GLY A 332 9.55 -8.46 -14.36
N GLY A 333 8.83 -8.56 -13.25
CA GLY A 333 7.40 -8.30 -13.14
C GLY A 333 7.08 -7.07 -12.31
N VAL A 334 5.78 -6.82 -12.11
CA VAL A 334 5.28 -5.84 -11.16
C VAL A 334 4.83 -6.53 -9.87
N SER A 335 4.90 -5.81 -8.76
CA SER A 335 4.26 -6.18 -7.51
C SER A 335 2.80 -5.78 -7.54
N ILE A 336 1.95 -6.45 -6.75
CA ILE A 336 0.58 -5.99 -6.54
C ILE A 336 0.61 -4.62 -5.87
N GLY A 337 -0.49 -3.88 -6.03
CA GLY A 337 -0.78 -2.67 -5.28
C GLY A 337 -2.11 -2.79 -4.54
N GLY A 338 -2.45 -1.74 -3.83
CA GLY A 338 -3.68 -1.67 -3.08
C GLY A 338 -3.51 -2.08 -1.63
N ALA A 339 -4.53 -2.69 -1.03
CA ALA A 339 -4.54 -2.95 0.39
C ALA A 339 -5.27 -4.25 0.76
N SER A 340 -5.03 -4.66 1.99
CA SER A 340 -5.68 -5.79 2.64
C SER A 340 -6.31 -5.37 3.97
N LEU A 341 -7.18 -6.22 4.50
CA LEU A 341 -7.88 -6.05 5.76
C LEU A 341 -7.12 -6.75 6.88
N TRP A 342 -6.93 -6.07 7.98
CA TRP A 342 -6.19 -6.54 9.15
C TRP A 342 -7.08 -6.48 10.39
N ALA A 343 -7.34 -7.61 11.01
CA ALA A 343 -8.04 -7.67 12.29
C ALA A 343 -7.09 -7.31 13.43
N LEU A 344 -7.50 -6.41 14.31
CA LEU A 344 -6.71 -6.04 15.47
C LEU A 344 -7.12 -6.86 16.69
N ASN A 345 -6.13 -7.22 17.49
CA ASN A 345 -6.36 -7.99 18.73
C ASN A 345 -6.82 -7.06 19.85
N ASN A 346 -8.12 -7.00 20.07
CA ASN A 346 -8.76 -6.24 21.14
C ASN A 346 -9.09 -7.08 22.36
N ASN A 347 -8.68 -8.36 22.39
CA ASN A 347 -9.02 -9.34 23.44
C ASN A 347 -10.55 -9.44 23.70
N ASP A 348 -11.37 -9.27 22.65
CA ASP A 348 -12.82 -9.37 22.70
C ASP A 348 -13.31 -10.37 21.64
N PRO A 349 -13.65 -11.61 22.06
CA PRO A 349 -14.11 -12.66 21.14
C PRO A 349 -15.34 -12.30 20.32
N LYS A 350 -16.25 -11.45 20.84
CA LYS A 350 -17.45 -10.99 20.12
C LYS A 350 -17.09 -10.00 19.02
N LYS A 351 -16.25 -9.04 19.32
CA LYS A 351 -15.74 -8.09 18.34
C LYS A 351 -14.93 -8.77 17.25
N LEU A 352 -14.14 -9.78 17.62
CA LEU A 352 -13.38 -10.55 16.63
C LEU A 352 -14.29 -11.32 15.68
N ARG A 353 -15.34 -11.97 16.23
CA ARG A 353 -16.36 -12.64 15.39
C ARG A 353 -17.08 -11.63 14.50
N ALA A 354 -17.53 -10.52 15.03
CA ALA A 354 -18.20 -9.47 14.25
C ALA A 354 -17.30 -8.91 13.14
N THR A 355 -16.03 -8.73 13.41
CA THR A 355 -15.01 -8.33 12.42
C THR A 355 -14.90 -9.38 11.31
N TRP A 356 -14.86 -10.67 11.68
CA TRP A 356 -14.76 -11.76 10.73
C TRP A 356 -16.01 -11.86 9.83
N GLU A 357 -17.21 -11.69 10.37
CA GLU A 357 -18.44 -11.67 9.57
C GLU A 357 -18.43 -10.54 8.53
N PHE A 358 -17.94 -9.35 8.92
CA PHE A 358 -17.81 -8.24 7.99
C PHE A 358 -16.70 -8.47 6.94
N VAL A 359 -15.58 -9.08 7.29
CA VAL A 359 -14.54 -9.48 6.34
C VAL A 359 -15.08 -10.46 5.31
N LYS A 360 -15.80 -11.52 5.74
CA LYS A 360 -16.47 -12.48 4.81
C LYS A 360 -17.43 -11.79 3.85
N PHE A 361 -18.20 -10.84 4.34
CA PHE A 361 -19.10 -10.04 3.50
C PHE A 361 -18.33 -9.23 2.45
N LEU A 362 -17.27 -8.54 2.84
CA LEU A 362 -16.47 -7.70 1.92
C LEU A 362 -15.78 -8.50 0.81
N ILE A 363 -15.36 -9.73 1.09
CA ILE A 363 -14.72 -10.61 0.09
C ILE A 363 -15.69 -11.51 -0.66
N SER A 364 -16.99 -11.44 -0.35
CA SER A 364 -17.98 -12.21 -1.07
C SER A 364 -18.00 -11.84 -2.56
N PRO A 365 -18.30 -12.78 -3.49
CA PRO A 365 -18.34 -12.48 -4.92
C PRO A 365 -19.25 -11.29 -5.26
N GLU A 366 -20.39 -11.15 -4.59
CA GLU A 366 -21.31 -10.03 -4.80
C GLU A 366 -20.71 -8.69 -4.40
N SER A 367 -20.11 -8.61 -3.21
CA SER A 367 -19.44 -7.39 -2.73
C SER A 367 -18.24 -7.03 -3.60
N GLN A 368 -17.46 -8.03 -4.04
CA GLN A 368 -16.31 -7.83 -4.90
C GLN A 368 -16.70 -7.40 -6.32
N ALA A 369 -17.79 -7.95 -6.89
CA ALA A 369 -18.31 -7.48 -8.17
C ALA A 369 -18.76 -6.02 -8.10
N TYR A 370 -19.51 -5.66 -7.04
CA TYR A 370 -19.89 -4.27 -6.81
C TYR A 370 -18.66 -3.37 -6.66
N TRP A 371 -17.69 -3.76 -5.81
CA TRP A 371 -16.46 -3.02 -5.56
C TRP A 371 -15.67 -2.76 -6.84
N ASN A 372 -15.44 -3.80 -7.66
CA ASN A 372 -14.78 -3.67 -8.96
C ASN A 372 -15.49 -2.69 -9.88
N ALA A 373 -16.83 -2.84 -10.02
CA ALA A 373 -17.62 -1.99 -10.90
C ALA A 373 -17.60 -0.50 -10.49
N GLN A 374 -17.47 -0.21 -9.19
CA GLN A 374 -17.46 1.16 -8.69
C GLN A 374 -16.07 1.80 -8.66
N THR A 375 -15.01 1.01 -8.50
CA THR A 375 -13.68 1.54 -8.19
C THR A 375 -12.62 1.22 -9.26
N GLY A 376 -12.76 0.09 -9.97
CA GLY A 376 -11.73 -0.43 -10.87
C GLY A 376 -10.67 -1.28 -10.19
N TYR A 377 -10.73 -1.48 -8.87
CA TYR A 377 -9.91 -2.50 -8.21
C TYR A 377 -10.30 -3.89 -8.71
N PHE A 378 -9.33 -4.81 -8.78
CA PHE A 378 -9.60 -6.18 -9.18
C PHE A 378 -10.39 -6.93 -8.11
N PRO A 379 -11.32 -7.81 -8.50
CA PRO A 379 -11.92 -8.75 -7.56
C PRO A 379 -10.85 -9.63 -6.94
N VAL A 380 -10.97 -9.90 -5.64
CA VAL A 380 -10.02 -10.78 -4.94
C VAL A 380 -10.45 -12.25 -4.99
N THR A 381 -11.59 -12.54 -5.56
CA THR A 381 -12.14 -13.89 -5.76
C THR A 381 -12.19 -14.24 -7.24
N VAL A 382 -12.01 -15.53 -7.55
CA VAL A 382 -11.97 -16.08 -8.93
C VAL A 382 -13.34 -16.46 -9.50
N LYS A 383 -14.43 -16.26 -8.78
CA LYS A 383 -15.82 -16.51 -9.21
C LYS A 383 -16.65 -15.26 -9.24
#